data_94885bf1a58302cbf661117406752d60
#
_entry.id   94885bf1a58302cbf661117406752d60
#
_cell.length_a   1.000
_cell.length_b   1.000
_cell.length_c   1.000
_cell.angle_alpha   90.00
_cell.angle_beta   90.00
_cell.angle_gamma   90.00
#
_symmetry.space_group_name_H-M   'P 1'
#
loop_
_entity.id
_entity.type
_entity.pdbx_description
1 polymer ?
#
loop_
_entity_poly.entity_id
_entity_poly.type
_entity_poly.pdbx_seq_one_letter_code
_entity_poly.pdbx_strand_id
1 'polypeptide(L)'
;VNVADGGEGTVDAIVEAYNQWNSNIHRGVHHLSQVATKHHEEAREKIAQFIHAKSSEEIIFTKGTTDSINTIAFCLGEQPNTTKESELQSFISEGDEIIVSALEHHSNIVPWQMLCERKKAILHHIPLRDNLTLDIEAFKVLLSNKTKVVSIAHVSNVLGIINPIEEIIQLAHQYG
;
A
#
# COMPACT_ATOMS: atom_id res chain seq x y z
N VAL A 1 9.77 -0.61 -18.14
CA VAL A 1 8.87 -1.08 -19.22
C VAL A 1 8.49 0.14 -20.02
N ASN A 2 8.82 0.16 -21.30
CA ASN A 2 8.46 1.27 -22.16
C ASN A 2 6.99 1.09 -22.57
N VAL A 3 6.10 1.91 -22.04
CA VAL A 3 4.64 1.84 -22.32
C VAL A 3 4.36 2.07 -23.82
N ALA A 4 5.31 2.70 -24.54
CA ALA A 4 5.22 2.94 -25.98
C ALA A 4 5.28 1.66 -26.82
N ASP A 5 5.89 0.59 -26.30
CA ASP A 5 6.05 -0.69 -27.01
C ASP A 5 4.83 -1.62 -26.85
N GLY A 6 3.67 -1.08 -26.44
CA GLY A 6 2.41 -1.81 -26.39
C GLY A 6 2.37 -3.05 -25.49
N GLY A 7 3.35 -3.22 -24.62
CA GLY A 7 3.47 -4.38 -23.73
C GLY A 7 4.10 -5.62 -24.38
N GLU A 8 4.58 -5.56 -25.63
CA GLU A 8 5.25 -6.68 -26.28
C GLU A 8 6.43 -7.20 -25.44
N GLY A 9 7.30 -6.32 -24.96
CA GLY A 9 8.40 -6.71 -24.08
C GLY A 9 7.98 -7.39 -22.78
N THR A 10 6.78 -7.09 -22.26
CA THR A 10 6.24 -7.77 -21.07
C THR A 10 5.77 -9.17 -21.41
N VAL A 11 5.09 -9.34 -22.55
CA VAL A 11 4.65 -10.65 -23.04
C VAL A 11 5.85 -11.56 -23.31
N ASP A 12 6.86 -11.03 -23.99
CA ASP A 12 8.09 -11.77 -24.31
C ASP A 12 8.82 -12.22 -23.04
N ALA A 13 8.92 -11.34 -22.02
CA ALA A 13 9.53 -11.69 -20.74
C ALA A 13 8.74 -12.80 -20.00
N ILE A 14 7.41 -12.79 -20.08
CA ILE A 14 6.56 -13.85 -19.51
C ILE A 14 6.80 -15.17 -20.27
N VAL A 15 6.80 -15.15 -21.58
CA VAL A 15 7.06 -16.33 -22.44
C VAL A 15 8.46 -16.89 -22.15
N GLU A 16 9.48 -16.05 -22.06
CA GLU A 16 10.84 -16.44 -21.70
C GLU A 16 10.87 -17.10 -20.32
N ALA A 17 10.26 -16.49 -19.32
CA ALA A 17 10.20 -17.02 -17.97
C ALA A 17 9.60 -18.44 -17.93
N TYR A 18 8.46 -18.64 -18.59
CA TYR A 18 7.81 -19.95 -18.64
C TYR A 18 8.61 -21.00 -19.41
N ASN A 19 9.29 -20.62 -20.48
CA ASN A 19 10.03 -21.54 -21.34
C ASN A 19 11.41 -21.93 -20.78
N GLN A 20 12.09 -20.99 -20.09
CA GLN A 20 13.51 -21.16 -19.76
C GLN A 20 13.78 -21.42 -18.28
N TRP A 21 13.02 -20.80 -17.34
CA TRP A 21 13.37 -20.83 -15.93
C TRP A 21 12.19 -20.85 -14.97
N ASN A 22 11.00 -21.25 -15.43
CA ASN A 22 9.83 -21.38 -14.56
C ASN A 22 10.06 -22.44 -13.47
N SER A 23 10.18 -21.99 -12.23
CA SER A 23 10.42 -22.84 -11.06
C SER A 23 10.04 -22.13 -9.77
N ASN A 24 9.98 -22.87 -8.65
CA ASN A 24 9.77 -22.31 -7.33
C ASN A 24 10.94 -21.41 -6.93
N ILE A 25 10.62 -20.22 -6.41
CA ILE A 25 11.61 -19.32 -5.81
C ILE A 25 11.87 -19.71 -4.35
N HIS A 26 13.09 -19.44 -3.85
CA HIS A 26 13.54 -19.58 -2.44
C HIS A 26 13.50 -21.00 -1.84
N ARG A 27 12.98 -22.00 -2.52
CA ARG A 27 12.80 -23.35 -1.95
C ARG A 27 13.47 -24.48 -2.72
N GLY A 28 14.05 -24.21 -3.87
CA GLY A 28 14.70 -25.21 -4.70
C GLY A 28 16.22 -25.13 -4.65
N VAL A 29 16.86 -26.30 -4.61
CA VAL A 29 18.33 -26.40 -4.69
C VAL A 29 18.82 -26.65 -6.12
N HIS A 30 17.90 -26.87 -7.07
CA HIS A 30 18.25 -27.10 -8.47
C HIS A 30 18.44 -25.80 -9.26
N HIS A 31 19.15 -25.88 -10.37
CA HIS A 31 19.57 -24.73 -11.18
C HIS A 31 18.40 -23.77 -11.54
N LEU A 32 17.26 -24.28 -12.02
CA LEU A 32 16.13 -23.43 -12.43
C LEU A 32 15.56 -22.63 -11.26
N SER A 33 15.50 -23.21 -10.05
CA SER A 33 15.05 -22.50 -8.87
C SER A 33 16.01 -21.37 -8.48
N GLN A 34 17.31 -21.59 -8.62
CA GLN A 34 18.32 -20.54 -8.35
C GLN A 34 18.20 -19.39 -9.36
N VAL A 35 18.00 -19.71 -10.65
CA VAL A 35 17.79 -18.70 -11.71
C VAL A 35 16.50 -17.92 -11.45
N ALA A 36 15.39 -18.59 -11.17
CA ALA A 36 14.12 -17.93 -10.88
C ALA A 36 14.20 -17.03 -9.62
N THR A 37 14.87 -17.49 -8.56
CA THR A 37 15.12 -16.70 -7.35
C THR A 37 15.95 -15.46 -7.66
N LYS A 38 17.02 -15.61 -8.44
CA LYS A 38 17.88 -14.48 -8.84
C LYS A 38 17.06 -13.41 -9.57
N HIS A 39 16.27 -13.77 -10.58
CA HIS A 39 15.43 -12.81 -11.31
C HIS A 39 14.41 -12.12 -10.43
N HIS A 40 13.81 -12.85 -9.48
CA HIS A 40 12.87 -12.30 -8.52
C HIS A 40 13.53 -11.24 -7.63
N GLU A 41 14.70 -11.53 -7.05
CA GLU A 41 15.42 -10.61 -6.19
C GLU A 41 15.95 -9.39 -6.96
N GLU A 42 16.47 -9.59 -8.18
CA GLU A 42 16.88 -8.48 -9.05
C GLU A 42 15.71 -7.53 -9.39
N ALA A 43 14.49 -8.07 -9.57
CA ALA A 43 13.30 -7.26 -9.78
C ALA A 43 12.94 -6.45 -8.52
N ARG A 44 13.02 -7.06 -7.32
CA ARG A 44 12.80 -6.36 -6.05
C ARG A 44 13.79 -5.22 -5.86
N GLU A 45 15.08 -5.45 -6.11
CA GLU A 45 16.12 -4.43 -6.01
C GLU A 45 15.87 -3.26 -6.97
N LYS A 46 15.50 -3.53 -8.23
CA LYS A 46 15.18 -2.49 -9.22
C LYS A 46 13.99 -1.64 -8.78
N ILE A 47 12.94 -2.26 -8.23
CA ILE A 47 11.77 -1.54 -7.74
C ILE A 47 12.14 -0.71 -6.50
N ALA A 48 12.90 -1.27 -5.56
CA ALA A 48 13.37 -0.54 -4.39
C ALA A 48 14.16 0.72 -4.78
N GLN A 49 15.07 0.61 -5.74
CA GLN A 49 15.83 1.75 -6.28
C GLN A 49 14.90 2.78 -6.93
N PHE A 50 13.93 2.35 -7.73
CA PHE A 50 13.00 3.22 -8.43
C PHE A 50 12.13 4.05 -7.49
N ILE A 51 11.65 3.47 -6.40
CA ILE A 51 10.81 4.16 -5.41
C ILE A 51 11.60 4.74 -4.23
N HIS A 52 12.93 4.68 -4.27
CA HIS A 52 13.82 5.14 -3.20
C HIS A 52 13.56 4.45 -1.84
N ALA A 53 13.17 3.17 -1.85
CA ALA A 53 13.11 2.37 -0.64
C ALA A 53 14.51 2.14 -0.06
N LYS A 54 14.61 2.01 1.27
CA LYS A 54 15.91 1.82 1.95
C LYS A 54 16.50 0.42 1.72
N SER A 55 15.62 -0.56 1.49
CA SER A 55 16.00 -1.96 1.29
C SER A 55 15.01 -2.65 0.34
N SER A 56 15.48 -3.63 -0.42
CA SER A 56 14.61 -4.51 -1.21
C SER A 56 13.69 -5.36 -0.34
N GLU A 57 13.99 -5.52 0.95
CA GLU A 57 13.11 -6.21 1.92
C GLU A 57 11.80 -5.46 2.17
N GLU A 58 11.75 -4.15 1.89
CA GLU A 58 10.51 -3.35 1.96
C GLU A 58 9.56 -3.62 0.78
N ILE A 59 10.03 -4.33 -0.25
CA ILE A 59 9.24 -4.62 -1.45
C ILE A 59 8.54 -5.97 -1.30
N ILE A 60 7.21 -5.94 -1.30
CA ILE A 60 6.36 -7.13 -1.26
C ILE A 60 5.48 -7.14 -2.52
N PHE A 61 5.63 -8.18 -3.34
CA PHE A 61 4.78 -8.37 -4.51
C PHE A 61 3.41 -8.92 -4.11
N THR A 62 2.36 -8.29 -4.61
CA THR A 62 0.96 -8.68 -4.38
C THR A 62 0.23 -8.81 -5.72
N LYS A 63 -1.01 -9.25 -5.69
CA LYS A 63 -1.85 -9.41 -6.89
C LYS A 63 -2.44 -8.08 -7.39
N GLY A 64 -2.19 -6.98 -6.69
CA GLY A 64 -2.67 -5.65 -7.05
C GLY A 64 -2.99 -4.81 -5.81
N THR A 65 -3.41 -3.55 -6.04
CA THR A 65 -3.66 -2.56 -4.98
C THR A 65 -4.64 -3.05 -3.91
N THR A 66 -5.73 -3.71 -4.31
CA THR A 66 -6.71 -4.26 -3.36
C THR A 66 -6.07 -5.28 -2.41
N ASP A 67 -5.24 -6.18 -2.94
CA ASP A 67 -4.54 -7.19 -2.15
C ASP A 67 -3.51 -6.53 -1.20
N SER A 68 -2.78 -5.54 -1.70
CA SER A 68 -1.82 -4.77 -0.90
C SER A 68 -2.49 -4.08 0.29
N ILE A 69 -3.58 -3.35 0.05
CA ILE A 69 -4.25 -2.60 1.11
C ILE A 69 -4.95 -3.53 2.09
N ASN A 70 -5.57 -4.63 1.63
CA ASN A 70 -6.12 -5.64 2.52
C ASN A 70 -5.04 -6.27 3.42
N THR A 71 -3.86 -6.55 2.85
CA THR A 71 -2.71 -7.10 3.62
C THR A 71 -2.28 -6.11 4.71
N ILE A 72 -2.13 -4.81 4.37
CA ILE A 72 -1.78 -3.77 5.35
C ILE A 72 -2.86 -3.66 6.42
N ALA A 73 -4.13 -3.54 6.02
CA ALA A 73 -5.26 -3.43 6.95
C ALA A 73 -5.37 -4.65 7.88
N PHE A 74 -5.09 -5.85 7.36
CA PHE A 74 -5.02 -7.06 8.18
C PHE A 74 -3.87 -6.96 9.20
N CYS A 75 -2.65 -6.65 8.77
CA CYS A 75 -1.48 -6.55 9.65
C CYS A 75 -1.68 -5.50 10.75
N LEU A 76 -2.25 -4.33 10.43
CA LEU A 76 -2.50 -3.28 11.42
C LEU A 76 -3.64 -3.63 12.39
N GLY A 77 -4.58 -4.45 11.96
CA GLY A 77 -5.71 -4.89 12.76
C GLY A 77 -5.44 -6.11 13.63
N GLU A 78 -4.46 -6.94 13.33
CA GLU A 78 -4.20 -8.14 14.10
C GLU A 78 -3.25 -7.87 15.28
N GLN A 79 -3.33 -8.71 16.30
CA GLN A 79 -2.36 -8.70 17.38
C GLN A 79 -1.04 -9.30 16.89
N PRO A 80 0.10 -8.73 17.25
CA PRO A 80 1.39 -9.35 16.94
C PRO A 80 1.48 -10.75 17.54
N ASN A 81 2.04 -11.68 16.79
CA ASN A 81 2.34 -13.03 17.30
C ASN A 81 3.59 -12.97 18.20
N THR A 82 3.41 -12.50 19.42
CA THR A 82 4.47 -12.33 20.40
C THR A 82 4.09 -12.92 21.74
N THR A 83 5.06 -13.38 22.53
CA THR A 83 4.87 -13.88 23.90
C THR A 83 4.95 -12.77 24.95
N LYS A 84 5.28 -11.54 24.55
CA LYS A 84 5.37 -10.40 25.45
C LYS A 84 4.02 -9.72 25.59
N GLU A 85 3.44 -9.73 26.75
CA GLU A 85 2.12 -9.10 27.04
C GLU A 85 2.06 -7.61 26.62
N SER A 86 3.16 -6.87 26.73
CA SER A 86 3.24 -5.46 26.33
C SER A 86 3.15 -5.23 24.83
N GLU A 87 3.32 -6.28 24.00
CA GLU A 87 3.31 -6.23 22.54
C GLU A 87 2.03 -6.86 21.95
N LEU A 88 1.08 -7.32 22.78
CA LEU A 88 -0.14 -8.03 22.36
C LEU A 88 -1.24 -7.11 21.80
N GLN A 89 -1.05 -5.79 21.78
CA GLN A 89 -2.04 -4.88 21.22
C GLN A 89 -1.89 -4.75 19.70
N SER A 90 -3.01 -4.81 18.98
CA SER A 90 -3.05 -4.43 17.58
C SER A 90 -2.75 -2.94 17.43
N PHE A 91 -2.18 -2.55 16.27
CA PHE A 91 -1.89 -1.15 15.98
C PHE A 91 -3.17 -0.30 15.94
N ILE A 92 -4.28 -0.88 15.43
CA ILE A 92 -5.61 -0.26 15.40
C ILE A 92 -6.49 -0.86 16.49
N SER A 93 -7.06 -0.01 17.32
CA SER A 93 -7.92 -0.34 18.47
C SER A 93 -9.25 0.43 18.43
N GLU A 94 -10.16 0.14 19.38
CA GLU A 94 -11.45 0.82 19.51
C GLU A 94 -11.26 2.33 19.72
N GLY A 95 -11.94 3.13 18.90
CA GLY A 95 -11.90 4.59 18.95
C GLY A 95 -10.71 5.24 18.22
N ASP A 96 -9.78 4.45 17.64
CA ASP A 96 -8.77 4.97 16.75
C ASP A 96 -9.39 5.44 15.43
N GLU A 97 -8.69 6.29 14.70
CA GLU A 97 -9.20 6.96 13.52
C GLU A 97 -8.34 6.65 12.30
N ILE A 98 -9.02 6.37 11.19
CA ILE A 98 -8.43 6.20 9.84
C ILE A 98 -9.02 7.27 8.95
N ILE A 99 -8.18 7.95 8.16
CA ILE A 99 -8.60 9.02 7.25
C ILE A 99 -8.30 8.59 5.81
N VAL A 100 -9.32 8.66 4.96
CA VAL A 100 -9.20 8.49 3.50
C VAL A 100 -9.72 9.73 2.79
N SER A 101 -9.51 9.86 1.48
CA SER A 101 -10.12 10.97 0.72
C SER A 101 -11.43 10.55 0.06
N ALA A 102 -12.26 11.55 -0.29
CA ALA A 102 -13.44 11.32 -1.12
C ALA A 102 -13.10 10.98 -2.59
N LEU A 103 -11.83 11.05 -2.99
CA LEU A 103 -11.33 10.72 -4.33
C LEU A 103 -10.81 9.28 -4.44
N GLU A 104 -10.95 8.46 -3.40
CA GLU A 104 -10.37 7.14 -3.38
C GLU A 104 -11.11 6.13 -4.26
N HIS A 105 -10.34 5.25 -4.87
CA HIS A 105 -10.87 4.02 -5.46
C HIS A 105 -11.36 3.07 -4.35
N HIS A 106 -12.37 2.26 -4.62
CA HIS A 106 -12.91 1.29 -3.65
C HIS A 106 -11.83 0.40 -3.00
N SER A 107 -10.74 0.09 -3.71
CA SER A 107 -9.60 -0.66 -3.16
C SER A 107 -8.95 0.04 -1.96
N ASN A 108 -9.07 1.37 -1.86
CA ASN A 108 -8.54 2.19 -0.75
C ASN A 108 -9.65 2.75 0.16
N ILE A 109 -10.85 2.20 0.10
CA ILE A 109 -11.95 2.53 1.01
C ILE A 109 -12.40 1.28 1.77
N VAL A 110 -12.79 0.24 1.03
CA VAL A 110 -13.45 -0.95 1.60
C VAL A 110 -12.59 -1.70 2.63
N PRO A 111 -11.28 -1.93 2.40
CA PRO A 111 -10.45 -2.58 3.41
C PRO A 111 -10.42 -1.82 4.75
N TRP A 112 -10.38 -0.49 4.69
CA TRP A 112 -10.39 0.37 5.88
C TRP A 112 -11.76 0.36 6.57
N GLN A 113 -12.88 0.37 5.82
CA GLN A 113 -14.22 0.21 6.38
C GLN A 113 -14.34 -1.10 7.16
N MET A 114 -13.93 -2.22 6.54
CA MET A 114 -13.98 -3.54 7.16
C MET A 114 -13.10 -3.61 8.42
N LEU A 115 -11.93 -2.96 8.40
CA LEU A 115 -11.05 -2.87 9.57
C LEU A 115 -11.72 -2.06 10.68
N CYS A 116 -12.27 -0.89 10.36
CA CYS A 116 -12.95 -0.03 11.32
C CYS A 116 -14.15 -0.73 11.96
N GLU A 117 -14.99 -1.40 11.19
CA GLU A 117 -16.12 -2.20 11.71
C GLU A 117 -15.64 -3.28 12.69
N ARG A 118 -14.60 -4.04 12.29
CA ARG A 118 -14.06 -5.14 13.11
C ARG A 118 -13.42 -4.65 14.40
N LYS A 119 -12.75 -3.50 14.38
CA LYS A 119 -12.00 -2.93 15.52
C LYS A 119 -12.76 -1.86 16.29
N LYS A 120 -13.96 -1.46 15.84
CA LYS A 120 -14.73 -0.32 16.34
C LYS A 120 -13.93 0.98 16.27
N ALA A 121 -13.09 1.12 15.24
CA ALA A 121 -12.39 2.32 14.88
C ALA A 121 -13.28 3.22 13.99
N ILE A 122 -12.88 4.45 13.76
CA ILE A 122 -13.67 5.45 13.03
C ILE A 122 -13.00 5.72 11.69
N LEU A 123 -13.80 5.66 10.62
CA LEU A 123 -13.34 6.03 9.29
C LEU A 123 -13.82 7.45 8.94
N HIS A 124 -12.89 8.35 8.68
CA HIS A 124 -13.16 9.71 8.24
C HIS A 124 -12.84 9.88 6.75
N HIS A 125 -13.54 10.82 6.11
CA HIS A 125 -13.31 11.16 4.69
C HIS A 125 -12.98 12.64 4.57
N ILE A 126 -11.87 12.97 3.90
CA ILE A 126 -11.55 14.34 3.50
C ILE A 126 -12.53 14.73 2.38
N PRO A 127 -13.36 15.77 2.57
CA PRO A 127 -14.31 16.20 1.55
C PRO A 127 -13.60 16.89 0.37
N LEU A 128 -14.38 17.11 -0.71
CA LEU A 128 -13.95 17.90 -1.85
C LEU A 128 -14.47 19.33 -1.74
N ARG A 129 -13.70 20.26 -2.27
CA ARG A 129 -14.14 21.60 -2.60
C ARG A 129 -14.94 21.63 -3.91
N ASP A 130 -15.59 22.74 -4.22
CA ASP A 130 -16.36 22.93 -5.45
C ASP A 130 -15.53 22.72 -6.72
N ASN A 131 -14.23 22.97 -6.66
CA ASN A 131 -13.28 22.74 -7.75
C ASN A 131 -12.76 21.29 -7.81
N LEU A 132 -13.36 20.38 -7.06
CA LEU A 132 -13.04 18.95 -6.97
C LEU A 132 -11.67 18.63 -6.35
N THR A 133 -10.95 19.59 -5.81
CA THR A 133 -9.72 19.34 -5.03
C THR A 133 -10.06 18.94 -3.60
N LEU A 134 -9.13 18.26 -2.90
CA LEU A 134 -9.28 17.94 -1.48
C LEU A 134 -9.35 19.20 -0.62
N ASP A 135 -10.25 19.22 0.35
CA ASP A 135 -10.32 20.28 1.34
C ASP A 135 -9.31 20.05 2.47
N ILE A 136 -8.15 20.68 2.34
CA ILE A 136 -7.04 20.56 3.31
C ILE A 136 -7.39 21.19 4.65
N GLU A 137 -8.23 22.24 4.68
CA GLU A 137 -8.66 22.82 5.96
C GLU A 137 -9.58 21.85 6.72
N ALA A 138 -10.49 21.18 6.01
CA ALA A 138 -11.29 20.09 6.61
C ALA A 138 -10.39 18.92 7.07
N PHE A 139 -9.34 18.57 6.30
CA PHE A 139 -8.37 17.55 6.72
C PHE A 139 -7.69 17.90 8.03
N LYS A 140 -7.24 19.15 8.22
CA LYS A 140 -6.63 19.60 9.48
C LYS A 140 -7.55 19.43 10.68
N VAL A 141 -8.85 19.65 10.49
CA VAL A 141 -9.86 19.46 11.55
C VAL A 141 -10.09 17.98 11.87
N LEU A 142 -9.94 17.09 10.89
CA LEU A 142 -10.09 15.64 11.10
C LEU A 142 -8.90 15.01 11.83
N LEU A 143 -7.71 15.63 11.76
CA LEU A 143 -6.51 15.09 12.41
C LEU A 143 -6.62 15.21 13.94
N SER A 144 -6.30 14.13 14.62
CA SER A 144 -6.27 14.05 16.08
C SER A 144 -5.16 13.11 16.57
N ASN A 145 -4.92 13.07 17.86
CA ASN A 145 -4.01 12.10 18.49
C ASN A 145 -4.48 10.63 18.40
N LYS A 146 -5.71 10.42 17.93
CA LYS A 146 -6.27 9.09 17.65
C LYS A 146 -6.09 8.68 16.19
N THR A 147 -5.68 9.59 15.32
CA THR A 147 -5.41 9.29 13.92
C THR A 147 -4.21 8.34 13.81
N LYS A 148 -4.43 7.15 13.26
CA LYS A 148 -3.42 6.11 13.11
C LYS A 148 -3.00 5.89 11.67
N VAL A 149 -3.92 6.11 10.74
CA VAL A 149 -3.67 5.91 9.31
C VAL A 149 -4.29 7.05 8.51
N VAL A 150 -3.51 7.58 7.57
CA VAL A 150 -3.98 8.47 6.50
C VAL A 150 -3.64 7.79 5.17
N SER A 151 -4.67 7.40 4.42
CA SER A 151 -4.50 6.63 3.18
C SER A 151 -5.13 7.36 2.00
N ILE A 152 -4.28 7.96 1.16
CA ILE A 152 -4.67 8.89 0.09
C ILE A 152 -4.00 8.48 -1.22
N ALA A 153 -4.77 8.42 -2.31
CA ALA A 153 -4.23 8.28 -3.65
C ALA A 153 -3.46 9.54 -4.05
N HIS A 154 -2.22 9.38 -4.55
CA HIS A 154 -1.45 10.52 -5.05
C HIS A 154 -2.12 11.17 -6.26
N VAL A 155 -2.62 10.35 -7.18
CA VAL A 155 -3.36 10.80 -8.38
C VAL A 155 -4.68 10.08 -8.45
N SER A 156 -5.78 10.83 -8.58
CA SER A 156 -7.10 10.25 -8.74
C SER A 156 -7.20 9.49 -10.08
N ASN A 157 -7.59 8.24 -10.04
CA ASN A 157 -7.80 7.41 -11.22
C ASN A 157 -9.05 7.82 -12.04
N VAL A 158 -9.95 8.62 -11.46
CA VAL A 158 -11.19 9.09 -12.13
C VAL A 158 -11.00 10.48 -12.69
N LEU A 159 -10.49 11.42 -11.90
CA LEU A 159 -10.42 12.83 -12.26
C LEU A 159 -9.02 13.26 -12.76
N GLY A 160 -7.98 12.44 -12.54
CA GLY A 160 -6.59 12.78 -12.89
C GLY A 160 -6.00 13.90 -12.01
N ILE A 161 -6.67 14.28 -10.94
CA ILE A 161 -6.21 15.31 -10.01
C ILE A 161 -5.01 14.77 -9.22
N ILE A 162 -3.94 15.56 -9.16
CA ILE A 162 -2.76 15.30 -8.33
C ILE A 162 -3.02 15.92 -6.96
N ASN A 163 -3.09 15.08 -5.93
CA ASN A 163 -3.30 15.53 -4.55
C ASN A 163 -2.00 16.09 -3.94
N PRO A 164 -2.08 17.07 -3.03
CA PRO A 164 -0.93 17.69 -2.39
C PRO A 164 -0.35 16.78 -1.28
N ILE A 165 0.23 15.64 -1.69
CA ILE A 165 0.66 14.57 -0.79
C ILE A 165 1.73 15.04 0.20
N GLU A 166 2.66 15.91 -0.22
CA GLU A 166 3.70 16.44 0.67
C GLU A 166 3.10 17.22 1.84
N GLU A 167 2.11 18.09 1.57
CA GLU A 167 1.41 18.85 2.61
C GLU A 167 0.61 17.90 3.53
N ILE A 168 -0.09 16.91 2.95
CA ILE A 168 -0.88 15.93 3.71
C ILE A 168 0.04 15.13 4.65
N ILE A 169 1.19 14.66 4.17
CA ILE A 169 2.17 13.92 4.97
C ILE A 169 2.70 14.78 6.11
N GLN A 170 3.12 16.03 5.81
CA GLN A 170 3.64 16.95 6.83
C GLN A 170 2.61 17.20 7.93
N LEU A 171 1.35 17.41 7.58
CA LEU A 171 0.28 17.62 8.54
C LEU A 171 0.01 16.36 9.38
N ALA A 172 -0.08 15.20 8.74
CA ALA A 172 -0.33 13.94 9.44
C ALA A 172 0.78 13.62 10.47
N HIS A 173 2.05 13.78 10.08
CA HIS A 173 3.20 13.49 10.96
C HIS A 173 3.34 14.46 12.15
N GLN A 174 2.59 15.55 12.21
CA GLN A 174 2.54 16.41 13.41
C GLN A 174 1.74 15.77 14.56
N TYR A 175 0.95 14.76 14.26
CA TYR A 175 0.11 14.06 15.23
C TYR A 175 0.66 12.67 15.63
N GLY A 176 1.80 12.24 15.10
CA GLY A 176 2.51 11.00 15.48
C GLY A 176 2.88 10.09 14.33
#